data_d3d81dd3dd50e749a483518283124211
#
_entry.id   d3d81dd3dd50e749a483518283124211
#
_cell.length_a   1.000
_cell.length_b   1.000
_cell.length_c   1.000
_cell.angle_alpha   90.00
_cell.angle_beta   90.00
_cell.angle_gamma   90.00
#
_symmetry.space_group_name_H-M   'P 1'
#
loop_
_entity.id
_entity.type
_entity.pdbx_description
1 polymer ?
#
loop_
_entity_poly.entity_id
_entity_poly.type
_entity_poly.pdbx_seq_one_letter_code
_entity_poly.pdbx_strand_id
1 'polypeptide(L)'
;MDLKDVTYPLRVALLAKMKNIVKYNNIVIPFYDSIVPDTAPDYFVVIKDQNEADSSLKCGFHTDVHVTLDIVTRFQVGAGSGAIRDAISSSINTLLCSTDPSKRLNLKPDFNLYTAVRTLSRNIEEQDKTRNVFRKVNIYQFKIQQLT
;
A
#
# COMPACT_ATOMS: atom_id res chain seq x y z
N MET A 1 4.65 -5.22 -29.85
CA MET A 1 4.52 -4.80 -28.42
C MET A 1 5.17 -5.87 -27.56
N ASP A 2 6.08 -5.48 -26.71
CA ASP A 2 6.75 -6.39 -25.79
C ASP A 2 6.16 -6.24 -24.39
N LEU A 3 6.13 -7.34 -23.61
CA LEU A 3 5.68 -7.30 -22.23
C LEU A 3 6.63 -6.45 -21.39
N LYS A 4 6.06 -5.48 -20.68
CA LYS A 4 6.78 -4.60 -19.76
C LYS A 4 6.44 -4.93 -18.32
N ASP A 5 7.44 -4.88 -17.44
CA ASP A 5 7.21 -5.03 -16.02
C ASP A 5 6.53 -3.78 -15.44
N VAL A 6 5.53 -4.01 -14.63
CA VAL A 6 4.76 -2.94 -13.97
C VAL A 6 5.24 -2.67 -12.53
N THR A 7 6.18 -3.46 -12.02
CA THR A 7 6.66 -3.40 -10.64
C THR A 7 7.09 -1.99 -10.23
N TYR A 8 8.04 -1.41 -10.95
CA TYR A 8 8.57 -0.09 -10.61
C TYR A 8 7.57 1.04 -10.88
N PRO A 9 6.90 1.10 -12.04
CA PRO A 9 5.86 2.11 -12.27
C PRO A 9 4.75 2.11 -11.22
N LEU A 10 4.30 0.94 -10.79
CA LEU A 10 3.29 0.82 -9.75
C LEU A 10 3.80 1.32 -8.41
N ARG A 11 5.04 0.98 -8.03
CA ARG A 11 5.67 1.44 -6.79
C ARG A 11 5.77 2.96 -6.74
N VAL A 12 6.20 3.57 -7.84
CA VAL A 12 6.29 5.03 -7.97
C VAL A 12 4.91 5.67 -7.84
N ALA A 13 3.90 5.12 -8.49
CA ALA A 13 2.53 5.63 -8.43
C ALA A 13 1.94 5.51 -7.03
N LEU A 14 2.19 4.41 -6.32
CA LEU A 14 1.75 4.21 -4.94
C LEU A 14 2.35 5.25 -4.02
N LEU A 15 3.66 5.46 -4.08
CA LEU A 15 4.34 6.46 -3.26
C LEU A 15 3.85 7.88 -3.58
N ALA A 16 3.69 8.22 -4.85
CA ALA A 16 3.17 9.51 -5.26
C ALA A 16 1.74 9.77 -4.74
N LYS A 17 0.93 8.72 -4.67
CA LYS A 17 -0.47 8.82 -4.22
C LYS A 17 -0.59 8.99 -2.71
N MET A 18 0.30 8.38 -1.94
CA MET A 18 0.17 8.25 -0.48
C MET A 18 1.16 9.12 0.30
N LYS A 19 2.39 9.27 -0.20
CA LYS A 19 3.45 10.00 0.50
C LYS A 19 3.05 11.46 0.69
N ASN A 20 3.20 11.97 1.91
CA ASN A 20 2.81 13.32 2.32
C ASN A 20 1.29 13.61 2.26
N ILE A 21 0.48 12.64 1.90
CA ILE A 21 -0.99 12.77 1.82
C ILE A 21 -1.66 12.11 3.03
N VAL A 22 -1.22 10.90 3.39
CA VAL A 22 -1.77 10.17 4.53
C VAL A 22 -1.27 10.81 5.82
N LYS A 23 -2.23 11.24 6.67
CA LYS A 23 -1.94 11.93 7.93
C LYS A 23 -2.82 11.37 9.05
N TYR A 24 -2.31 11.47 10.26
CA TYR A 24 -3.06 11.24 11.48
C TYR A 24 -2.83 12.42 12.43
N ASN A 25 -3.91 13.08 12.87
CA ASN A 25 -3.84 14.31 13.71
C ASN A 25 -2.84 15.35 13.15
N ASN A 26 -2.91 15.62 11.85
CA ASN A 26 -2.04 16.54 11.11
C ASN A 26 -0.55 16.13 11.07
N ILE A 27 -0.21 14.92 11.53
CA ILE A 27 1.14 14.38 11.43
C ILE A 27 1.21 13.52 10.16
N VAL A 28 2.17 13.82 9.29
CA VAL A 28 2.41 13.03 8.07
C VAL A 28 2.92 11.65 8.46
N ILE A 29 2.28 10.62 7.92
CA ILE A 29 2.70 9.23 8.11
C ILE A 29 3.73 8.89 7.03
N PRO A 30 4.99 8.57 7.40
CA PRO A 30 6.00 8.20 6.42
C PRO A 30 5.74 6.84 5.81
N PHE A 31 6.08 6.71 4.52
CA PHE A 31 6.03 5.47 3.76
C PHE A 31 7.44 5.05 3.37
N TYR A 32 7.80 3.81 3.70
CA TYR A 32 9.11 3.24 3.39
C TYR A 32 8.97 2.12 2.37
N ASP A 33 9.95 2.05 1.47
CA ASP A 33 10.03 0.99 0.47
C ASP A 33 10.96 -0.11 0.98
N SER A 34 10.37 -1.19 1.47
CA SER A 34 11.01 -2.44 1.92
C SER A 34 11.85 -2.29 3.20
N ILE A 35 12.66 -1.24 3.34
CA ILE A 35 13.60 -1.06 4.45
C ILE A 35 13.15 0.11 5.33
N VAL A 36 13.07 -0.15 6.63
CA VAL A 36 12.70 0.85 7.63
C VAL A 36 13.97 1.33 8.32
N PRO A 37 14.27 2.64 8.29
CA PRO A 37 15.44 3.15 9.03
C PRO A 37 15.22 3.09 10.55
N ASP A 38 16.31 3.00 11.31
CA ASP A 38 16.26 2.99 12.77
C ASP A 38 15.64 4.27 13.35
N THR A 39 15.71 5.37 12.59
CA THR A 39 15.17 6.69 12.96
C THR A 39 13.69 6.84 12.66
N ALA A 40 13.01 5.78 12.18
CA ALA A 40 11.60 5.86 11.84
C ALA A 40 10.75 6.27 13.05
N PRO A 41 9.73 7.13 12.86
CA PRO A 41 8.81 7.51 13.94
C PRO A 41 7.97 6.31 14.39
N ASP A 42 7.13 6.52 15.41
CA ASP A 42 6.32 5.44 15.97
C ASP A 42 5.20 4.97 15.04
N TYR A 43 4.74 5.81 14.12
CA TYR A 43 3.71 5.45 13.14
C TYR A 43 4.27 5.55 11.75
N PHE A 44 4.24 4.45 10.99
CA PHE A 44 4.72 4.41 9.62
C PHE A 44 4.07 3.27 8.84
N VAL A 45 4.25 3.31 7.53
CA VAL A 45 3.80 2.26 6.61
C VAL A 45 4.97 1.76 5.79
N VAL A 46 5.07 0.46 5.62
CA VAL A 46 6.09 -0.19 4.79
C VAL A 46 5.41 -0.83 3.59
N ILE A 47 5.88 -0.52 2.38
CA ILE A 47 5.50 -1.25 1.18
C ILE A 47 6.42 -2.46 1.10
N LYS A 48 5.85 -3.64 1.34
CA LYS A 48 6.61 -4.89 1.39
C LYS A 48 6.53 -5.63 0.04
N ASP A 49 6.07 -6.86 0.09
CA ASP A 49 6.06 -7.75 -1.06
C ASP A 49 5.17 -7.23 -2.18
N GLN A 50 5.65 -7.41 -3.41
CA GLN A 50 4.90 -7.15 -4.61
C GLN A 50 5.02 -8.38 -5.51
N ASN A 51 3.89 -9.05 -5.72
CA ASN A 51 3.81 -10.27 -6.52
C ASN A 51 2.99 -10.01 -7.77
N GLU A 52 3.46 -10.47 -8.90
CA GLU A 52 2.83 -10.27 -10.19
C GLU A 52 2.47 -11.62 -10.82
N ALA A 53 1.28 -11.68 -11.42
CA ALA A 53 0.83 -12.82 -12.20
C ALA A 53 0.35 -12.31 -13.56
N ASP A 54 0.86 -12.92 -14.63
CA ASP A 54 0.42 -12.60 -15.98
C ASP A 54 -1.02 -13.10 -16.17
N SER A 55 -1.90 -12.21 -16.60
CA SER A 55 -3.29 -12.51 -16.95
C SER A 55 -3.59 -12.09 -18.39
N SER A 56 -2.56 -12.10 -19.25
CA SER A 56 -2.63 -11.62 -20.63
C SER A 56 -3.67 -12.39 -21.46
N LEU A 57 -4.30 -11.66 -22.37
CA LEU A 57 -5.26 -12.17 -23.34
C LEU A 57 -4.64 -12.09 -24.73
N LYS A 58 -5.29 -12.72 -25.73
CA LYS A 58 -4.84 -12.66 -27.13
C LYS A 58 -4.69 -11.24 -27.67
N CYS A 59 -5.45 -10.31 -27.13
CA CYS A 59 -5.51 -8.91 -27.60
C CYS A 59 -4.67 -7.95 -26.76
N GLY A 60 -3.91 -8.42 -25.76
CA GLY A 60 -3.10 -7.51 -24.96
C GLY A 60 -2.49 -8.13 -23.72
N PHE A 61 -1.54 -7.42 -23.14
CA PHE A 61 -0.87 -7.82 -21.90
C PHE A 61 -1.61 -7.26 -20.69
N HIS A 62 -1.92 -8.15 -19.76
CA HIS A 62 -2.56 -7.83 -18.48
C HIS A 62 -1.78 -8.46 -17.35
N THR A 63 -1.68 -7.76 -16.24
CA THR A 63 -0.98 -8.24 -15.05
C THR A 63 -1.85 -8.01 -13.81
N ASP A 64 -1.97 -9.04 -13.00
CA ASP A 64 -2.57 -8.93 -11.66
C ASP A 64 -1.44 -8.79 -10.66
N VAL A 65 -1.45 -7.71 -9.89
CA VAL A 65 -0.39 -7.40 -8.93
C VAL A 65 -0.97 -7.38 -7.53
N HIS A 66 -0.31 -8.09 -6.61
CA HIS A 66 -0.62 -8.03 -5.19
C HIS A 66 0.49 -7.26 -4.47
N VAL A 67 0.12 -6.23 -3.74
CA VAL A 67 1.05 -5.40 -2.97
C VAL A 67 0.66 -5.49 -1.50
N THR A 68 1.63 -5.79 -0.65
CA THR A 68 1.46 -5.85 0.80
C THR A 68 1.90 -4.54 1.43
N LEU A 69 1.00 -3.90 2.16
CA LEU A 69 1.30 -2.74 3.00
C LEU A 69 1.23 -3.15 4.46
N ASP A 70 2.28 -2.87 5.20
CA ASP A 70 2.37 -3.11 6.64
C ASP A 70 2.28 -1.77 7.37
N ILE A 71 1.15 -1.55 8.03
CA ILE A 71 0.91 -0.35 8.84
C ILE A 71 1.37 -0.66 10.25
N VAL A 72 2.35 0.08 10.74
CA VAL A 72 2.97 -0.15 12.04
C VAL A 72 2.72 1.05 12.95
N THR A 73 2.19 0.77 14.15
CA THR A 73 2.02 1.76 15.21
C THR A 73 2.64 1.23 16.49
N ARG A 74 3.57 2.01 17.07
CA ARG A 74 4.33 1.64 18.27
C ARG A 74 3.90 2.52 19.43
N PHE A 75 3.78 1.89 20.60
CA PHE A 75 3.38 2.56 21.83
C PHE A 75 4.30 2.17 22.97
N GLN A 76 4.26 2.94 24.05
CA GLN A 76 4.93 2.57 25.29
C GLN A 76 4.29 1.31 25.89
N VAL A 77 5.05 0.58 26.68
CA VAL A 77 4.56 -0.61 27.39
C VAL A 77 3.33 -0.26 28.23
N GLY A 78 2.28 -1.06 28.09
CA GLY A 78 1.01 -0.86 28.80
C GLY A 78 0.07 0.14 28.15
N ALA A 79 0.45 0.75 26.99
CA ALA A 79 -0.37 1.70 26.26
C ALA A 79 -0.65 1.22 24.85
N GLY A 80 -1.59 1.88 24.18
CA GLY A 80 -1.88 1.67 22.76
C GLY A 80 -3.26 1.07 22.50
N SER A 81 -3.66 1.18 21.26
CA SER A 81 -4.90 0.58 20.73
C SER A 81 -4.78 0.41 19.21
N GLY A 82 -5.74 -0.30 18.63
CA GLY A 82 -5.83 -0.45 17.19
C GLY A 82 -6.40 0.77 16.45
N ALA A 83 -6.84 1.82 17.15
CA ALA A 83 -7.55 2.94 16.55
C ALA A 83 -6.71 3.70 15.52
N ILE A 84 -5.44 3.93 15.80
CA ILE A 84 -4.55 4.70 14.91
C ILE A 84 -4.24 3.90 13.64
N ARG A 85 -3.90 2.62 13.77
CA ARG A 85 -3.65 1.77 12.59
C ARG A 85 -4.90 1.67 11.71
N ASP A 86 -6.07 1.60 12.30
CA ASP A 86 -7.33 1.51 11.56
C ASP A 86 -7.65 2.83 10.84
N ALA A 87 -7.36 3.97 11.46
CA ALA A 87 -7.51 5.28 10.84
C ALA A 87 -6.57 5.45 9.64
N ILE A 88 -5.31 5.04 9.78
CA ILE A 88 -4.33 5.07 8.69
C ILE A 88 -4.78 4.15 7.55
N SER A 89 -5.22 2.94 7.87
CA SER A 89 -5.74 1.98 6.89
C SER A 89 -6.93 2.54 6.10
N SER A 90 -7.88 3.18 6.78
CA SER A 90 -9.04 3.80 6.13
C SER A 90 -8.63 4.91 5.16
N SER A 91 -7.65 5.72 5.54
CA SER A 91 -7.11 6.76 4.66
C SER A 91 -6.47 6.17 3.41
N ILE A 92 -5.69 5.10 3.57
CA ILE A 92 -5.07 4.40 2.45
C ILE A 92 -6.13 3.79 1.53
N ASN A 93 -7.14 3.14 2.09
CA ASN A 93 -8.23 2.54 1.31
C ASN A 93 -8.96 3.59 0.47
N THR A 94 -9.21 4.77 1.03
CA THR A 94 -9.85 5.88 0.32
C THR A 94 -9.01 6.33 -0.88
N LEU A 95 -7.69 6.34 -0.75
CA LEU A 95 -6.78 6.75 -1.82
C LEU A 95 -6.61 5.67 -2.90
N LEU A 96 -6.60 4.40 -2.54
CA LEU A 96 -6.26 3.30 -3.46
C LEU A 96 -7.49 2.63 -4.07
N CYS A 97 -8.57 2.48 -3.31
CA CYS A 97 -9.71 1.63 -3.66
C CYS A 97 -10.98 2.47 -3.92
N SER A 98 -10.89 3.43 -4.83
CA SER A 98 -12.05 4.22 -5.23
C SER A 98 -12.78 3.56 -6.40
N THR A 99 -14.10 3.62 -6.39
CA THR A 99 -14.93 3.23 -7.55
C THR A 99 -14.92 4.29 -8.65
N ASP A 100 -14.50 5.51 -8.34
CA ASP A 100 -14.37 6.60 -9.30
C ASP A 100 -13.05 6.47 -10.08
N PRO A 101 -13.11 6.23 -11.42
CA PRO A 101 -11.90 6.06 -12.24
C PRO A 101 -10.94 7.25 -12.17
N SER A 102 -11.45 8.48 -11.98
CA SER A 102 -10.62 9.69 -11.91
C SER A 102 -9.75 9.75 -10.65
N LYS A 103 -10.09 8.97 -9.62
CA LYS A 103 -9.36 8.92 -8.34
C LYS A 103 -8.37 7.76 -8.25
N ARG A 104 -8.29 6.92 -9.30
CA ARG A 104 -7.38 5.79 -9.34
C ARG A 104 -5.94 6.23 -9.52
N LEU A 105 -5.00 5.32 -9.21
CA LEU A 105 -3.59 5.52 -9.50
C LEU A 105 -3.38 5.81 -10.98
N ASN A 106 -2.49 6.76 -11.28
CA ASN A 106 -2.13 7.08 -12.65
C ASN A 106 -0.86 6.33 -13.06
N LEU A 107 -1.01 5.35 -13.93
CA LEU A 107 0.09 4.55 -14.48
C LEU A 107 0.40 4.90 -15.93
N LYS A 108 -0.26 5.92 -16.49
CA LYS A 108 -0.04 6.34 -17.88
C LYS A 108 1.35 6.95 -18.07
N PRO A 109 1.92 6.87 -19.28
CA PRO A 109 1.25 6.44 -20.54
C PRO A 109 1.26 4.94 -20.80
N ASP A 110 2.12 4.16 -20.12
CA ASP A 110 2.37 2.78 -20.51
C ASP A 110 1.31 1.79 -20.02
N PHE A 111 0.63 2.11 -18.92
CA PHE A 111 -0.32 1.21 -18.28
C PHE A 111 -1.63 1.91 -17.92
N ASN A 112 -2.67 1.10 -17.77
CA ASN A 112 -3.97 1.53 -17.26
C ASN A 112 -4.40 0.60 -16.12
N LEU A 113 -4.85 1.20 -15.03
CA LEU A 113 -5.37 0.47 -13.87
C LEU A 113 -6.88 0.29 -14.02
N TYR A 114 -7.33 -0.97 -14.06
CA TYR A 114 -8.76 -1.29 -14.11
C TYR A 114 -9.41 -1.32 -12.76
N THR A 115 -8.80 -2.04 -11.82
CA THR A 115 -9.36 -2.22 -10.49
C THR A 115 -8.28 -2.20 -9.45
N ALA A 116 -8.64 -1.69 -8.27
CA ALA A 116 -7.84 -1.74 -7.07
C ALA A 116 -8.75 -2.15 -5.93
N VAL A 117 -8.49 -3.30 -5.32
CA VAL A 117 -9.29 -3.84 -4.20
C VAL A 117 -8.38 -4.33 -3.10
N ARG A 118 -8.84 -4.22 -1.86
CA ARG A 118 -8.16 -4.85 -0.73
C ARG A 118 -8.66 -6.28 -0.61
N THR A 119 -7.77 -7.25 -0.80
CA THR A 119 -8.10 -8.67 -0.77
C THR A 119 -7.96 -9.30 0.61
N LEU A 120 -7.09 -8.74 1.44
CA LEU A 120 -6.84 -9.22 2.80
C LEU A 120 -6.53 -8.05 3.72
N SER A 121 -7.01 -8.13 4.95
CA SER A 121 -6.62 -7.24 6.04
C SER A 121 -6.44 -8.05 7.31
N ARG A 122 -5.27 -7.98 7.91
CA ARG A 122 -4.93 -8.77 9.10
C ARG A 122 -4.36 -7.86 10.19
N ASN A 123 -4.95 -7.93 11.37
CA ASN A 123 -4.45 -7.24 12.55
C ASN A 123 -3.46 -8.13 13.30
N ILE A 124 -2.32 -7.56 13.65
CA ILE A 124 -1.27 -8.22 14.42
C ILE A 124 -0.93 -7.32 15.61
N GLU A 125 -0.95 -7.90 16.80
CA GLU A 125 -0.60 -7.22 18.03
C GLU A 125 0.60 -7.92 18.65
N GLU A 126 1.66 -7.15 18.91
CA GLU A 126 2.88 -7.67 19.49
C GLU A 126 3.19 -6.88 20.76
N GLN A 127 3.54 -7.58 21.82
CA GLN A 127 3.93 -6.96 23.09
C GLN A 127 5.27 -7.53 23.51
N ASP A 128 6.22 -6.64 23.76
CA ASP A 128 7.50 -7.01 24.34
C ASP A 128 7.78 -6.18 25.61
N LYS A 129 9.00 -6.30 26.16
CA LYS A 129 9.37 -5.59 27.39
C LYS A 129 9.55 -4.09 27.19
N THR A 130 9.70 -3.64 25.93
CA THR A 130 10.05 -2.25 25.61
C THR A 130 8.93 -1.50 24.95
N ARG A 131 8.06 -2.19 24.17
CA ARG A 131 7.00 -1.55 23.40
C ARG A 131 5.82 -2.47 23.17
N ASN A 132 4.65 -1.86 22.96
CA ASN A 132 3.48 -2.52 22.35
C ASN A 132 3.39 -2.07 20.89
N VAL A 133 3.24 -3.02 19.98
CA VAL A 133 3.15 -2.76 18.55
C VAL A 133 1.80 -3.26 18.03
N PHE A 134 1.05 -2.35 17.42
CA PHE A 134 -0.21 -2.68 16.75
C PHE A 134 0.00 -2.52 15.25
N ARG A 135 -0.11 -3.62 14.51
CA ARG A 135 0.12 -3.66 13.08
C ARG A 135 -1.15 -4.05 12.34
N LYS A 136 -1.29 -3.53 11.14
CA LYS A 136 -2.30 -4.00 10.19
C LYS A 136 -1.61 -4.28 8.87
N VAL A 137 -1.69 -5.52 8.42
CA VAL A 137 -1.14 -5.94 7.13
C VAL A 137 -2.29 -6.01 6.13
N ASN A 138 -2.27 -5.16 5.13
CA ASN A 138 -3.24 -5.12 4.06
C ASN A 138 -2.60 -5.60 2.76
N ILE A 139 -3.31 -6.44 2.03
CA ILE A 139 -2.92 -6.85 0.68
C ILE A 139 -3.91 -6.25 -0.30
N TYR A 140 -3.38 -5.50 -1.27
CA TYR A 140 -4.16 -4.87 -2.33
C TYR A 140 -3.89 -5.57 -3.65
N GLN A 141 -4.94 -5.84 -4.40
CA GLN A 141 -4.84 -6.38 -5.75
C GLN A 141 -5.13 -5.29 -6.76
N PHE A 142 -4.21 -5.14 -7.71
CA PHE A 142 -4.35 -4.21 -8.83
C PHE A 142 -4.41 -5.01 -10.14
N LYS A 143 -5.42 -4.76 -10.94
CA LYS A 143 -5.51 -5.33 -12.29
C LYS A 143 -5.11 -4.26 -13.29
N ILE A 144 -4.04 -4.53 -14.03
CA ILE A 144 -3.35 -3.54 -14.86
C ILE A 144 -3.24 -4.04 -16.29
N GLN A 145 -3.53 -3.16 -17.24
CA GLN A 145 -3.35 -3.38 -18.66
C GLN A 145 -2.16 -2.58 -19.17
N GLN A 146 -1.33 -3.21 -19.99
CA GLN A 146 -0.29 -2.52 -20.74
C GLN A 146 -0.90 -1.86 -21.99
N LEU A 147 -0.60 -0.57 -22.18
CA LEU A 147 -1.14 0.22 -23.28
C LEU A 147 -0.18 0.35 -24.46
N THR A 148 1.13 0.31 -24.17
CA THR A 148 2.14 0.54 -25.22
C THR A 148 3.29 -0.45 -25.16
#